data_1966b3bc538343d40a76ea5ad18cc6a3
#
_entry.id   1966b3bc538343d40a76ea5ad18cc6a3
#
_cell.length_a   1.000
_cell.length_b   1.000
_cell.length_c   1.000
_cell.angle_alpha   90.00
_cell.angle_beta   90.00
_cell.angle_gamma   90.00
#
_symmetry.space_group_name_H-M   'P 1'
#
loop_
_entity.id
_entity.type
_entity.pdbx_description
1 polymer ?
#
loop_
_entity_poly.entity_id
_entity_poly.type
_entity_poly.pdbx_seq_one_letter_code
_entity_poly.pdbx_strand_id
1 'polypeptide(L)'
;MIKKILISSLLLFLIVLGLFWLSAAILLFIVTYSIISHYIKLIKHSFLKKTIKCIVVFLFLLSSLIFSRMLILDLFRIPSSSMENLFYPGDIIVVNKLKYGPKLPRSPFDIPFINLAFYNNKNALSRIKSNWWNYNRLAGTTNVKRGDVFVFSLDISRKYFVVKRCVGLPGDTIKIIKGEVYANSTLYNSPETVKNSCNFRLKNKKKFFTIIDSLKIEENLIYDNSSPNWASGIFSKHELQILQKMNCIDSIKKNIDHLNVAQEELLKTTDSRWTLDDMGPIIIPKKGMEIDLNPDNFLLYKKIFNLFENSIIIQRNGIYFIDGEKETTYKFKLNYYFMMGDNRKGTSDSRSWGFLPESNVIGKVQCVLFSNKNK
;
A
#
# COMPACT_ATOMS: atom_id res chain seq x y z
N MET A 1 6.50 -43.45 4.24
CA MET A 1 5.04 -43.29 4.15
C MET A 1 4.61 -41.91 4.70
N ILE A 2 4.90 -41.58 5.94
CA ILE A 2 4.49 -40.32 6.62
C ILE A 2 4.85 -39.05 5.84
N LYS A 3 6.09 -38.89 5.32
CA LYS A 3 6.50 -37.71 4.54
C LYS A 3 5.66 -37.49 3.29
N LYS A 4 5.28 -38.55 2.59
CA LYS A 4 4.43 -38.46 1.39
C LYS A 4 3.01 -38.00 1.76
N ILE A 5 2.46 -38.54 2.84
CA ILE A 5 1.13 -38.17 3.37
C ILE A 5 1.13 -36.68 3.75
N LEU A 6 2.14 -36.18 4.48
CA LEU A 6 2.24 -34.79 4.88
C LEU A 6 2.35 -33.85 3.68
N ILE A 7 3.13 -34.21 2.66
CA ILE A 7 3.23 -33.42 1.43
C ILE A 7 1.90 -33.38 0.69
N SER A 8 1.24 -34.53 0.51
CA SER A 8 -0.07 -34.58 -0.17
C SER A 8 -1.14 -33.80 0.59
N SER A 9 -1.16 -33.88 1.91
CA SER A 9 -2.07 -33.12 2.79
C SER A 9 -1.84 -31.61 2.64
N LEU A 10 -0.56 -31.16 2.63
CA LEU A 10 -0.21 -29.76 2.43
C LEU A 10 -0.65 -29.25 1.04
N LEU A 11 -0.39 -30.03 -0.02
CA LEU A 11 -0.78 -29.65 -1.38
C LEU A 11 -2.31 -29.53 -1.50
N LEU A 12 -3.05 -30.49 -0.92
CA LEU A 12 -4.52 -30.44 -0.90
C LEU A 12 -5.03 -29.23 -0.13
N PHE A 13 -4.46 -28.94 1.04
CA PHE A 13 -4.81 -27.76 1.84
C PHE A 13 -4.62 -26.45 1.07
N LEU A 14 -3.51 -26.30 0.34
CA LEU A 14 -3.25 -25.11 -0.49
C LEU A 14 -4.28 -24.99 -1.63
N ILE A 15 -4.69 -26.11 -2.23
CA ILE A 15 -5.74 -26.12 -3.25
C ILE A 15 -7.07 -25.63 -2.67
N VAL A 16 -7.46 -26.10 -1.51
CA VAL A 16 -8.69 -25.68 -0.80
C VAL A 16 -8.66 -24.18 -0.47
N LEU A 17 -7.47 -23.62 -0.18
CA LEU A 17 -7.28 -22.19 0.03
C LEU A 17 -7.31 -21.36 -1.28
N GLY A 18 -7.50 -21.97 -2.44
CA GLY A 18 -7.45 -21.28 -3.74
C GLY A 18 -6.03 -21.03 -4.27
N LEU A 19 -5.00 -21.56 -3.61
CA LEU A 19 -3.58 -21.41 -3.96
C LEU A 19 -3.07 -22.57 -4.83
N PHE A 20 -3.87 -23.01 -5.81
CA PHE A 20 -3.54 -24.13 -6.71
C PHE A 20 -2.20 -23.92 -7.44
N TRP A 21 -1.89 -22.69 -7.82
CA TRP A 21 -0.62 -22.33 -8.45
C TRP A 21 0.59 -22.57 -7.52
N LEU A 22 0.43 -22.36 -6.20
CA LEU A 22 1.50 -22.60 -5.21
C LEU A 22 1.69 -24.11 -5.00
N SER A 23 0.61 -24.88 -4.97
CA SER A 23 0.68 -26.35 -4.96
C SER A 23 1.42 -26.89 -6.17
N ALA A 24 1.10 -26.39 -7.38
CA ALA A 24 1.78 -26.79 -8.61
C ALA A 24 3.27 -26.42 -8.60
N ALA A 25 3.61 -25.22 -8.10
CA ALA A 25 5.01 -24.80 -7.96
C ALA A 25 5.80 -25.69 -6.97
N ILE A 26 5.24 -26.00 -5.80
CA ILE A 26 5.87 -26.89 -4.82
C ILE A 26 6.08 -28.27 -5.42
N LEU A 27 5.08 -28.81 -6.12
CA LEU A 27 5.19 -30.13 -6.78
C LEU A 27 6.30 -30.11 -7.82
N LEU A 28 6.38 -29.07 -8.65
CA LEU A 28 7.43 -28.89 -9.65
C LEU A 28 8.82 -28.86 -9.00
N PHE A 29 8.98 -28.11 -7.89
CA PHE A 29 10.23 -28.09 -7.13
C PHE A 29 10.63 -29.48 -6.62
N ILE A 30 9.69 -30.25 -6.05
CA ILE A 30 9.92 -31.60 -5.54
C ILE A 30 10.33 -32.54 -6.68
N VAL A 31 9.63 -32.52 -7.81
CA VAL A 31 9.91 -33.37 -8.97
C VAL A 31 11.28 -33.04 -9.54
N THR A 32 11.57 -31.75 -9.77
CA THR A 32 12.86 -31.30 -10.30
C THR A 32 14.03 -31.72 -9.41
N TYR A 33 13.91 -31.49 -8.09
CA TYR A 33 14.92 -31.93 -7.12
C TYR A 33 15.12 -33.45 -7.14
N SER A 34 14.02 -34.22 -7.23
CA SER A 34 14.07 -35.67 -7.27
C SER A 34 14.80 -36.19 -8.52
N ILE A 35 14.50 -35.60 -9.67
CA ILE A 35 15.16 -35.94 -10.95
C ILE A 35 16.66 -35.64 -10.86
N ILE A 36 17.05 -34.43 -10.48
CA ILE A 36 18.44 -34.01 -10.36
C ILE A 36 19.20 -34.90 -9.35
N SER A 37 18.56 -35.17 -8.19
CA SER A 37 19.14 -36.03 -7.15
C SER A 37 19.36 -37.45 -7.65
N HIS A 38 18.48 -37.98 -8.54
CA HIS A 38 18.67 -39.29 -9.17
C HIS A 38 19.91 -39.29 -10.05
N TYR A 39 20.09 -38.31 -10.95
CA TYR A 39 21.27 -38.22 -11.81
C TYR A 39 22.56 -38.03 -11.01
N ILE A 40 22.57 -37.27 -9.92
CA ILE A 40 23.72 -37.13 -9.04
C ILE A 40 24.15 -38.46 -8.43
N LYS A 41 23.21 -39.38 -8.13
CA LYS A 41 23.57 -40.72 -7.61
C LYS A 41 24.35 -41.57 -8.57
N LEU A 42 24.19 -41.36 -9.89
CA LEU A 42 24.89 -42.08 -10.96
C LEU A 42 26.36 -41.68 -11.12
N ILE A 43 26.79 -40.56 -10.53
CA ILE A 43 28.15 -40.07 -10.58
C ILE A 43 29.06 -41.00 -9.76
N LYS A 44 30.05 -41.64 -10.41
CA LYS A 44 30.97 -42.59 -9.77
C LYS A 44 32.02 -41.88 -8.92
N HIS A 45 32.56 -40.74 -9.38
CA HIS A 45 33.64 -40.02 -8.70
C HIS A 45 33.11 -39.32 -7.41
N SER A 46 33.60 -39.75 -6.25
CA SER A 46 33.10 -39.33 -4.94
C SER A 46 33.20 -37.81 -4.70
N PHE A 47 34.37 -37.21 -4.99
CA PHE A 47 34.59 -35.78 -4.81
C PHE A 47 33.65 -34.95 -5.71
N LEU A 48 33.56 -35.29 -6.99
CA LEU A 48 32.71 -34.60 -7.96
C LEU A 48 31.23 -34.70 -7.57
N LYS A 49 30.78 -35.88 -7.13
CA LYS A 49 29.42 -36.09 -6.61
C LYS A 49 29.09 -35.21 -5.43
N LYS A 50 30.02 -35.07 -4.46
CA LYS A 50 29.82 -34.22 -3.28
C LYS A 50 29.76 -32.74 -3.67
N THR A 51 30.63 -32.27 -4.53
CA THR A 51 30.68 -30.89 -5.01
C THR A 51 29.38 -30.51 -5.76
N ILE A 52 28.99 -31.34 -6.75
CA ILE A 52 27.73 -31.08 -7.50
C ILE A 52 26.52 -31.09 -6.59
N LYS A 53 26.44 -32.00 -5.61
CA LYS A 53 25.36 -32.03 -4.65
C LYS A 53 25.31 -30.73 -3.84
N CYS A 54 26.43 -30.21 -3.36
CA CYS A 54 26.49 -28.93 -2.65
C CYS A 54 26.01 -27.76 -3.51
N ILE A 55 26.46 -27.67 -4.76
CA ILE A 55 26.04 -26.62 -5.71
C ILE A 55 24.54 -26.71 -5.96
N VAL A 56 24.00 -27.89 -6.22
CA VAL A 56 22.57 -28.09 -6.48
C VAL A 56 21.74 -27.70 -5.26
N VAL A 57 22.12 -28.13 -4.06
CA VAL A 57 21.40 -27.73 -2.82
C VAL A 57 21.43 -26.21 -2.65
N PHE A 58 22.59 -25.58 -2.86
CA PHE A 58 22.71 -24.13 -2.78
C PHE A 58 21.79 -23.41 -3.79
N LEU A 59 21.76 -23.85 -5.05
CA LEU A 59 20.88 -23.28 -6.08
C LEU A 59 19.38 -23.46 -5.75
N PHE A 60 19.00 -24.62 -5.18
CA PHE A 60 17.62 -24.85 -4.72
C PHE A 60 17.24 -23.94 -3.55
N LEU A 61 18.13 -23.73 -2.58
CA LEU A 61 17.89 -22.81 -1.47
C LEU A 61 17.77 -21.37 -1.96
N LEU A 62 18.65 -20.94 -2.86
CA LEU A 62 18.63 -19.61 -3.45
C LEU A 62 17.34 -19.38 -4.27
N SER A 63 16.96 -20.34 -5.11
CA SER A 63 15.72 -20.24 -5.90
C SER A 63 14.48 -20.24 -5.03
N SER A 64 14.45 -21.03 -3.94
CA SER A 64 13.37 -21.05 -2.96
C SER A 64 13.25 -19.69 -2.23
N LEU A 65 14.38 -19.07 -1.87
CA LEU A 65 14.41 -17.74 -1.26
C LEU A 65 13.86 -16.66 -2.21
N ILE A 66 14.31 -16.66 -3.46
CA ILE A 66 13.81 -15.75 -4.50
C ILE A 66 12.31 -15.94 -4.70
N PHE A 67 11.86 -17.18 -4.85
CA PHE A 67 10.46 -17.54 -5.02
C PHE A 67 9.61 -17.06 -3.83
N SER A 68 10.06 -17.34 -2.60
CA SER A 68 9.36 -16.92 -1.39
C SER A 68 9.24 -15.39 -1.31
N ARG A 69 10.34 -14.68 -1.51
CA ARG A 69 10.36 -13.22 -1.48
C ARG A 69 9.50 -12.59 -2.58
N MET A 70 9.51 -13.19 -3.77
CA MET A 70 8.74 -12.68 -4.91
C MET A 70 7.24 -12.93 -4.75
N LEU A 71 6.82 -14.12 -4.27
CA LEU A 71 5.43 -14.57 -4.37
C LEU A 71 4.73 -14.81 -3.03
N ILE A 72 5.45 -14.98 -1.92
CA ILE A 72 4.84 -15.37 -0.64
C ILE A 72 4.88 -14.25 0.37
N LEU A 73 6.09 -13.89 0.82
CA LEU A 73 6.33 -12.92 1.88
C LEU A 73 7.49 -11.99 1.50
N ASP A 74 7.41 -10.75 1.94
CA ASP A 74 8.51 -9.79 1.80
C ASP A 74 8.65 -8.97 3.08
N LEU A 75 9.83 -8.36 3.27
CA LEU A 75 10.12 -7.51 4.42
C LEU A 75 10.33 -6.08 3.94
N PHE A 76 9.68 -5.13 4.62
CA PHE A 76 9.83 -3.71 4.34
C PHE A 76 10.16 -2.94 5.61
N ARG A 77 11.04 -1.96 5.48
CA ARG A 77 11.33 -1.01 6.54
C ARG A 77 10.44 0.21 6.38
N ILE A 78 9.80 0.65 7.46
CA ILE A 78 8.96 1.87 7.49
C ILE A 78 9.86 3.10 7.42
N PRO A 79 9.70 3.98 6.40
CA PRO A 79 10.59 5.11 6.23
C PRO A 79 10.10 6.39 6.94
N SER A 80 8.81 6.50 7.27
CA SER A 80 8.18 7.75 7.72
C SER A 80 7.11 7.53 8.79
N SER A 81 6.72 8.62 9.46
CA SER A 81 5.68 8.67 10.48
C SER A 81 4.25 8.72 9.94
N SER A 82 4.02 8.56 8.64
CA SER A 82 2.69 8.69 8.02
C SER A 82 1.64 7.66 8.50
N MET A 83 2.09 6.56 9.11
CA MET A 83 1.27 5.51 9.73
C MET A 83 1.56 5.40 11.23
N GLU A 84 2.00 6.51 11.86
CA GLU A 84 2.36 6.56 13.28
C GLU A 84 1.22 6.11 14.18
N ASN A 85 1.55 5.55 15.34
CA ASN A 85 0.73 4.76 16.25
C ASN A 85 0.41 3.33 15.77
N LEU A 86 0.46 3.06 14.47
CA LEU A 86 0.41 1.69 13.96
C LEU A 86 1.82 1.19 13.63
N PHE A 87 2.63 2.04 13.00
CA PHE A 87 4.03 1.78 12.67
C PHE A 87 4.89 3.01 12.93
N TYR A 88 6.12 2.78 13.39
CA TYR A 88 7.10 3.84 13.64
C TYR A 88 8.22 3.81 12.60
N PRO A 89 8.85 4.96 12.30
CA PRO A 89 10.01 5.00 11.43
C PRO A 89 11.09 4.02 11.90
N GLY A 90 11.57 3.17 10.98
CA GLY A 90 12.54 2.13 11.28
C GLY A 90 11.96 0.75 11.59
N ASP A 91 10.65 0.63 11.84
CA ASP A 91 10.00 -0.67 11.99
C ASP A 91 10.20 -1.55 10.76
N ILE A 92 10.38 -2.86 10.99
CA ILE A 92 10.43 -3.86 9.93
C ILE A 92 9.11 -4.63 9.96
N ILE A 93 8.37 -4.57 8.86
CA ILE A 93 7.08 -5.21 8.69
C ILE A 93 7.15 -6.42 7.75
N VAL A 94 6.36 -7.43 8.04
CA VAL A 94 6.13 -8.61 7.18
C VAL A 94 4.93 -8.34 6.29
N VAL A 95 5.13 -8.48 4.99
CA VAL A 95 4.08 -8.29 3.98
C VAL A 95 3.72 -9.63 3.36
N ASN A 96 2.45 -10.00 3.51
CA ASN A 96 1.88 -11.24 2.98
C ASN A 96 1.30 -10.99 1.59
N LYS A 97 1.92 -11.58 0.57
CA LYS A 97 1.49 -11.46 -0.82
C LYS A 97 0.38 -12.46 -1.18
N LEU A 98 0.28 -13.57 -0.45
CA LEU A 98 -0.73 -14.59 -0.69
C LEU A 98 -2.16 -14.11 -0.40
N LYS A 99 -2.32 -13.10 0.47
CA LYS A 99 -3.65 -12.57 0.81
C LYS A 99 -4.41 -12.09 -0.43
N TYR A 100 -3.80 -11.21 -1.21
CA TYR A 100 -4.42 -10.64 -2.41
C TYR A 100 -3.95 -11.33 -3.70
N GLY A 101 -3.10 -12.35 -3.57
CA GLY A 101 -2.37 -12.96 -4.66
C GLY A 101 -1.14 -12.15 -5.07
N PRO A 102 0.00 -12.80 -5.32
CA PRO A 102 1.20 -12.09 -5.75
C PRO A 102 1.06 -11.60 -7.19
N LYS A 103 1.55 -10.39 -7.44
CA LYS A 103 1.71 -9.92 -8.81
C LYS A 103 2.96 -10.56 -9.44
N LEU A 104 2.83 -10.98 -10.69
CA LEU A 104 3.98 -11.48 -11.45
C LEU A 104 4.90 -10.31 -11.83
N PRO A 105 6.20 -10.57 -12.01
CA PRO A 105 7.14 -9.57 -12.49
C PRO A 105 6.66 -8.96 -13.82
N ARG A 106 6.83 -7.67 -13.98
CA ARG A 106 6.53 -6.96 -15.24
C ARG A 106 7.78 -6.70 -16.07
N SER A 107 8.95 -6.97 -15.48
CA SER A 107 10.24 -6.93 -16.14
C SER A 107 11.24 -7.79 -15.35
N PRO A 108 12.41 -8.14 -15.92
CA PRO A 108 13.48 -8.84 -15.20
C PRO A 108 13.95 -8.09 -13.95
N PHE A 109 13.80 -6.77 -13.92
CA PHE A 109 14.18 -5.92 -12.79
C PHE A 109 13.29 -6.07 -11.55
N ASP A 110 12.11 -6.68 -11.70
CA ASP A 110 11.24 -6.99 -10.56
C ASP A 110 11.66 -8.28 -9.83
N ILE A 111 12.56 -9.06 -10.43
CA ILE A 111 13.02 -10.31 -9.85
C ILE A 111 14.19 -10.03 -8.89
N PRO A 112 14.06 -10.38 -7.59
CA PRO A 112 15.10 -10.17 -6.60
C PRO A 112 16.44 -10.79 -7.07
N PHE A 113 17.55 -10.11 -6.79
CA PHE A 113 18.94 -10.44 -7.17
C PHE A 113 19.24 -10.34 -8.68
N ILE A 114 18.29 -10.58 -9.59
CA ILE A 114 18.51 -10.36 -11.03
C ILE A 114 18.71 -8.88 -11.32
N ASN A 115 17.98 -8.02 -10.61
CA ASN A 115 18.13 -6.57 -10.70
C ASN A 115 19.56 -6.09 -10.37
N LEU A 116 20.29 -6.77 -9.50
CA LEU A 116 21.66 -6.42 -9.14
C LEU A 116 22.63 -6.55 -10.32
N ALA A 117 22.43 -7.57 -11.18
CA ALA A 117 23.26 -7.79 -12.37
C ALA A 117 23.18 -6.63 -13.38
N PHE A 118 22.07 -5.89 -13.35
CA PHE A 118 21.81 -4.78 -14.28
C PHE A 118 22.06 -3.40 -13.66
N TYR A 119 22.34 -3.31 -12.36
CA TYR A 119 22.45 -2.03 -11.64
C TYR A 119 23.61 -1.15 -12.16
N ASN A 120 24.67 -1.77 -12.66
CA ASN A 120 25.84 -1.09 -13.21
C ASN A 120 25.72 -0.74 -14.69
N ASN A 121 24.64 -1.12 -15.37
CA ASN A 121 24.44 -0.86 -16.79
C ASN A 121 23.49 0.33 -17.00
N LYS A 122 24.05 1.49 -17.39
CA LYS A 122 23.28 2.74 -17.62
C LYS A 122 22.18 2.57 -18.67
N ASN A 123 22.41 1.78 -19.72
CA ASN A 123 21.42 1.52 -20.77
C ASN A 123 20.29 0.64 -20.28
N ALA A 124 20.57 -0.30 -19.37
CA ALA A 124 19.54 -1.10 -18.72
C ALA A 124 18.70 -0.27 -17.74
N LEU A 125 19.31 0.68 -17.02
CA LEU A 125 18.62 1.59 -16.11
C LEU A 125 17.55 2.44 -16.82
N SER A 126 17.79 2.86 -18.06
CA SER A 126 16.80 3.59 -18.87
C SER A 126 15.57 2.73 -19.20
N ARG A 127 15.78 1.41 -19.36
CA ARG A 127 14.71 0.42 -19.64
C ARG A 127 14.02 -0.12 -18.39
N ILE A 128 14.56 0.12 -17.18
CA ILE A 128 13.94 -0.31 -15.90
C ILE A 128 12.53 0.28 -15.74
N LYS A 129 12.31 1.47 -16.27
CA LYS A 129 11.02 2.17 -16.19
C LYS A 129 9.96 1.58 -17.13
N SER A 130 10.33 0.77 -18.11
CA SER A 130 9.39 0.17 -19.05
C SER A 130 8.83 -1.13 -18.53
N ASN A 131 7.51 -1.32 -18.68
CA ASN A 131 6.88 -2.61 -18.46
C ASN A 131 7.06 -3.47 -19.72
N TRP A 132 7.77 -4.59 -19.58
CA TRP A 132 8.03 -5.51 -20.68
C TRP A 132 6.92 -6.53 -20.84
N TRP A 133 6.24 -6.87 -19.71
CA TRP A 133 5.18 -7.85 -19.64
C TRP A 133 3.88 -7.22 -19.13
N ASN A 134 2.77 -7.74 -19.58
CA ASN A 134 1.46 -7.31 -19.13
C ASN A 134 1.27 -7.57 -17.63
N TYR A 135 0.45 -6.73 -16.98
CA TYR A 135 0.08 -6.95 -15.61
C TYR A 135 -0.69 -8.26 -15.46
N ASN A 136 -0.22 -9.11 -14.58
CA ASN A 136 -0.91 -10.32 -14.17
C ASN A 136 -0.73 -10.55 -12.66
N ARG A 137 -1.78 -11.02 -12.01
CA ARG A 137 -1.80 -11.34 -10.58
C ARG A 137 -2.37 -12.75 -10.41
N LEU A 138 -1.68 -13.58 -9.64
CA LEU A 138 -2.13 -14.92 -9.31
C LEU A 138 -3.28 -14.85 -8.28
N ALA A 139 -4.04 -15.94 -8.15
CA ALA A 139 -5.11 -16.04 -7.17
C ALA A 139 -4.56 -15.86 -5.75
N GLY A 140 -5.29 -15.12 -4.93
CA GLY A 140 -5.03 -14.93 -3.51
C GLY A 140 -6.08 -15.63 -2.64
N THR A 141 -5.86 -15.60 -1.33
CA THR A 141 -6.78 -16.23 -0.35
C THR A 141 -7.96 -15.35 0.03
N THR A 142 -7.86 -14.03 -0.19
CA THR A 142 -8.91 -13.06 0.18
C THR A 142 -8.91 -11.86 -0.77
N ASN A 143 -10.05 -11.19 -0.86
CA ASN A 143 -10.13 -9.88 -1.48
C ASN A 143 -9.66 -8.78 -0.53
N VAL A 144 -9.28 -7.61 -1.06
CA VAL A 144 -9.00 -6.41 -0.28
C VAL A 144 -10.26 -5.97 0.44
N LYS A 145 -10.11 -5.63 1.73
CA LYS A 145 -11.20 -5.11 2.57
C LYS A 145 -10.89 -3.68 3.00
N ARG A 146 -11.93 -2.90 3.23
CA ARG A 146 -11.79 -1.58 3.83
C ARG A 146 -11.19 -1.71 5.23
N GLY A 147 -10.21 -0.87 5.55
CA GLY A 147 -9.41 -0.95 6.77
C GLY A 147 -8.12 -1.74 6.64
N ASP A 148 -7.94 -2.54 5.57
CA ASP A 148 -6.68 -3.24 5.34
C ASP A 148 -5.52 -2.28 5.12
N VAL A 149 -4.37 -2.61 5.70
CA VAL A 149 -3.12 -1.87 5.49
C VAL A 149 -2.22 -2.68 4.57
N PHE A 150 -1.75 -2.05 3.51
CA PHE A 150 -0.86 -2.74 2.56
C PHE A 150 0.26 -1.86 2.03
N VAL A 151 1.28 -2.54 1.53
CA VAL A 151 2.43 -1.93 0.87
C VAL A 151 2.15 -1.87 -0.63
N PHE A 152 2.50 -0.74 -1.22
CA PHE A 152 2.37 -0.51 -2.65
C PHE A 152 3.46 0.42 -3.17
N SER A 153 3.64 0.49 -4.49
CA SER A 153 4.51 1.46 -5.13
C SER A 153 3.69 2.63 -5.68
N LEU A 154 4.09 3.87 -5.40
CA LEU A 154 3.45 5.07 -5.98
C LEU A 154 3.95 5.34 -7.39
N ASP A 155 5.22 5.09 -7.64
CA ASP A 155 5.88 5.44 -8.89
C ASP A 155 5.98 4.24 -9.83
N ILE A 156 5.88 4.51 -11.12
CA ILE A 156 6.17 3.55 -12.20
C ILE A 156 7.62 3.06 -12.09
N SER A 157 8.54 3.89 -11.57
CA SER A 157 9.94 3.52 -11.33
C SER A 157 10.14 2.48 -10.23
N ARG A 158 9.10 2.15 -9.46
CA ARG A 158 9.08 1.11 -8.40
C ARG A 158 10.14 1.26 -7.30
N LYS A 159 10.72 2.46 -7.15
CA LYS A 159 11.77 2.73 -6.15
C LYS A 159 11.20 3.09 -4.77
N TYR A 160 9.98 3.64 -4.72
CA TYR A 160 9.38 4.11 -3.48
C TYR A 160 8.21 3.23 -3.08
N PHE A 161 8.37 2.55 -1.94
CA PHE A 161 7.33 1.77 -1.32
C PHE A 161 6.64 2.60 -0.24
N VAL A 162 5.33 2.55 -0.24
CA VAL A 162 4.48 3.31 0.66
C VAL A 162 3.56 2.35 1.39
N VAL A 163 3.27 2.65 2.65
CA VAL A 163 2.31 1.92 3.47
C VAL A 163 1.18 2.86 3.81
N LYS A 164 -0.07 2.48 3.51
CA LYS A 164 -1.28 3.23 3.85
C LYS A 164 -2.44 2.28 4.14
N ARG A 165 -3.49 2.84 4.71
CA ARG A 165 -4.76 2.14 4.97
C ARG A 165 -5.73 2.34 3.82
N CYS A 166 -6.35 1.25 3.36
CA CYS A 166 -7.41 1.29 2.38
C CYS A 166 -8.71 1.78 3.04
N VAL A 167 -9.20 2.93 2.63
CA VAL A 167 -10.47 3.49 3.12
C VAL A 167 -11.58 3.43 2.08
N GLY A 168 -11.23 3.25 0.80
CA GLY A 168 -12.19 3.10 -0.29
C GLY A 168 -11.83 1.96 -1.22
N LEU A 169 -12.83 1.19 -1.60
CA LEU A 169 -12.76 0.02 -2.46
C LEU A 169 -13.22 0.35 -3.89
N PRO A 170 -12.88 -0.48 -4.89
CA PRO A 170 -13.33 -0.28 -6.26
C PRO A 170 -14.85 -0.20 -6.36
N GLY A 171 -15.37 0.89 -6.93
CA GLY A 171 -16.81 1.18 -7.08
C GLY A 171 -17.41 1.95 -5.90
N ASP A 172 -16.67 2.21 -4.82
CA ASP A 172 -17.16 3.06 -3.73
C ASP A 172 -17.24 4.52 -4.16
N THR A 173 -18.19 5.24 -3.57
CA THR A 173 -18.25 6.70 -3.58
C THR A 173 -17.67 7.21 -2.26
N ILE A 174 -16.54 7.93 -2.32
CA ILE A 174 -15.89 8.52 -1.16
C ILE A 174 -16.24 10.00 -1.03
N LYS A 175 -16.57 10.41 0.19
CA LYS A 175 -16.72 11.80 0.59
C LYS A 175 -15.99 12.04 1.91
N ILE A 176 -15.29 13.15 2.02
CA ILE A 176 -14.64 13.58 3.26
C ILE A 176 -15.35 14.84 3.71
N ILE A 177 -15.81 14.85 4.97
CA ILE A 177 -16.50 15.98 5.59
C ILE A 177 -15.84 16.26 6.93
N LYS A 178 -15.25 17.42 7.10
CA LYS A 178 -14.52 17.82 8.32
C LYS A 178 -13.51 16.76 8.76
N GLY A 179 -12.81 16.18 7.77
CA GLY A 179 -11.80 15.14 7.96
C GLY A 179 -12.34 13.75 8.34
N GLU A 180 -13.66 13.55 8.38
CA GLU A 180 -14.29 12.24 8.53
C GLU A 180 -14.59 11.64 7.17
N VAL A 181 -14.28 10.34 7.01
CA VAL A 181 -14.42 9.64 5.73
C VAL A 181 -15.76 8.94 5.66
N TYR A 182 -16.51 9.19 4.60
CA TYR A 182 -17.74 8.49 4.27
C TYR A 182 -17.51 7.66 3.01
N ALA A 183 -17.93 6.40 3.06
CA ALA A 183 -17.92 5.52 1.92
C ALA A 183 -19.35 5.03 1.66
N ASN A 184 -19.87 5.26 0.46
CA ASN A 184 -21.24 4.96 0.09
C ASN A 184 -22.25 5.57 1.10
N SER A 185 -22.04 6.84 1.45
CA SER A 185 -22.82 7.60 2.43
C SER A 185 -22.74 7.11 3.90
N THR A 186 -21.97 6.04 4.16
CA THR A 186 -21.78 5.50 5.51
C THR A 186 -20.45 5.99 6.11
N LEU A 187 -20.49 6.47 7.35
CA LEU A 187 -19.29 6.89 8.07
C LEU A 187 -18.32 5.70 8.22
N TYR A 188 -17.09 5.87 7.74
CA TYR A 188 -16.03 4.90 7.99
C TYR A 188 -15.51 5.05 9.42
N ASN A 189 -15.77 4.04 10.26
CA ASN A 189 -15.24 4.02 11.61
C ASN A 189 -13.72 3.76 11.59
N SER A 190 -12.95 4.85 11.63
CA SER A 190 -11.49 4.78 11.65
C SER A 190 -10.97 4.14 12.95
N PRO A 191 -9.87 3.35 12.91
CA PRO A 191 -9.26 2.81 14.12
C PRO A 191 -8.88 3.89 15.15
N GLU A 192 -8.77 3.51 16.39
CA GLU A 192 -8.40 4.42 17.49
C GLU A 192 -6.96 4.96 17.37
N THR A 193 -6.12 4.27 16.61
CA THR A 193 -4.75 4.69 16.30
C THR A 193 -4.64 5.89 15.37
N VAL A 194 -5.72 6.22 14.65
CA VAL A 194 -5.72 7.33 13.67
C VAL A 194 -5.56 8.67 14.38
N LYS A 195 -4.54 9.40 13.97
CA LYS A 195 -4.15 10.72 14.50
C LYS A 195 -4.79 11.86 13.71
N ASN A 196 -5.32 12.84 14.44
CA ASN A 196 -5.83 14.10 13.87
C ASN A 196 -5.21 15.28 14.60
N SER A 197 -5.07 16.41 13.91
CA SER A 197 -4.69 17.67 14.55
C SER A 197 -5.88 18.25 15.32
N CYS A 198 -5.65 18.67 16.56
CA CYS A 198 -6.65 19.25 17.42
C CYS A 198 -6.12 20.49 18.14
N ASN A 199 -7.00 21.45 18.35
CA ASN A 199 -6.77 22.62 19.20
C ASN A 199 -7.50 22.39 20.54
N PHE A 200 -6.82 22.74 21.63
CA PHE A 200 -7.30 22.52 22.98
C PHE A 200 -7.43 23.85 23.70
N ARG A 201 -8.54 24.07 24.39
CA ARG A 201 -8.67 25.07 25.44
C ARG A 201 -8.39 24.39 26.78
N LEU A 202 -7.38 24.85 27.50
CA LEU A 202 -6.90 24.20 28.71
C LEU A 202 -7.58 24.79 29.96
N LYS A 203 -8.11 23.92 30.85
CA LYS A 203 -8.53 24.28 32.20
C LYS A 203 -7.37 24.37 33.16
N ASN A 204 -6.48 23.41 33.10
CA ASN A 204 -5.30 23.32 33.95
C ASN A 204 -4.07 22.95 33.11
N LYS A 205 -3.30 23.97 32.77
CA LYS A 205 -2.10 23.86 31.95
C LYS A 205 -1.06 22.91 32.55
N LYS A 206 -0.74 23.05 33.84
CA LYS A 206 0.26 22.22 34.50
C LYS A 206 -0.11 20.74 34.46
N LYS A 207 -1.36 20.42 34.79
CA LYS A 207 -1.88 19.04 34.75
C LYS A 207 -1.87 18.48 33.33
N PHE A 208 -2.22 19.31 32.32
CA PHE A 208 -2.19 18.89 30.90
C PHE A 208 -0.78 18.47 30.49
N PHE A 209 0.24 19.28 30.74
CA PHE A 209 1.63 18.93 30.38
C PHE A 209 2.14 17.71 31.13
N THR A 210 1.85 17.57 32.43
CA THR A 210 2.23 16.35 33.16
C THR A 210 1.65 15.08 32.52
N ILE A 211 0.41 15.15 32.02
CA ILE A 211 -0.23 14.01 31.34
C ILE A 211 0.44 13.76 29.99
N ILE A 212 0.68 14.81 29.20
CA ILE A 212 1.36 14.71 27.91
C ILE A 212 2.73 14.06 28.05
N ASP A 213 3.52 14.51 29.03
CA ASP A 213 4.83 13.94 29.35
C ASP A 213 4.70 12.45 29.71
N SER A 214 3.72 12.10 30.55
CA SER A 214 3.46 10.71 30.92
C SER A 214 3.06 9.82 29.75
N LEU A 215 2.37 10.39 28.76
CA LEU A 215 1.97 9.70 27.52
C LEU A 215 3.07 9.72 26.44
N LYS A 216 4.19 10.42 26.67
CA LYS A 216 5.30 10.59 25.72
C LYS A 216 4.87 11.12 24.34
N ILE A 217 3.98 12.15 24.33
CA ILE A 217 3.39 12.72 23.11
C ILE A 217 4.09 14.04 22.71
N GLU A 218 5.18 14.41 23.32
CA GLU A 218 5.82 15.73 23.23
C GLU A 218 6.16 16.22 21.82
N GLU A 219 6.51 15.33 20.91
CA GLU A 219 7.02 15.67 19.58
C GLU A 219 6.02 16.37 18.66
N ASN A 220 4.72 16.36 18.98
CA ASN A 220 3.65 16.86 18.12
C ASN A 220 2.86 18.02 18.74
N LEU A 221 3.36 18.62 19.81
CA LEU A 221 2.65 19.66 20.53
C LEU A 221 3.16 21.04 20.10
N ILE A 222 2.25 21.87 19.62
CA ILE A 222 2.51 23.29 19.34
C ILE A 222 1.85 24.11 20.46
N TYR A 223 2.65 24.85 21.18
CA TYR A 223 2.22 25.72 22.26
C TYR A 223 2.52 27.18 21.90
N ASP A 224 1.48 28.01 21.98
CA ASP A 224 1.61 29.45 21.77
C ASP A 224 1.74 30.14 23.13
N ASN A 225 2.90 30.76 23.39
CA ASN A 225 3.14 31.53 24.61
C ASN A 225 2.29 32.78 24.71
N SER A 226 1.79 33.31 23.57
CA SER A 226 0.90 34.48 23.53
C SER A 226 -0.54 34.13 23.94
N SER A 227 -0.90 32.85 23.92
CA SER A 227 -2.23 32.32 24.25
C SER A 227 -2.14 31.24 25.33
N PRO A 228 -1.94 31.62 26.61
CA PRO A 228 -1.54 30.71 27.69
C PRO A 228 -2.51 29.55 27.95
N ASN A 229 -3.77 29.66 27.50
CA ASN A 229 -4.79 28.64 27.68
C ASN A 229 -5.06 27.79 26.42
N TRP A 230 -4.26 27.95 25.38
CA TRP A 230 -4.41 27.19 24.14
C TRP A 230 -3.18 26.35 23.86
N ALA A 231 -3.42 25.14 23.33
CA ALA A 231 -2.40 24.26 22.80
C ALA A 231 -2.95 23.58 21.55
N SER A 232 -2.07 23.23 20.63
CA SER A 232 -2.39 22.47 19.42
C SER A 232 -1.50 21.23 19.37
N GLY A 233 -2.01 20.13 18.82
CA GLY A 233 -1.19 18.94 18.67
C GLY A 233 -1.88 17.88 17.81
N ILE A 234 -1.12 16.83 17.52
CA ILE A 234 -1.60 15.69 16.71
C ILE A 234 -1.81 14.50 17.65
N PHE A 235 -3.07 14.08 17.81
CA PHE A 235 -3.46 13.06 18.76
C PHE A 235 -4.32 11.98 18.10
N SER A 236 -4.17 10.76 18.58
CA SER A 236 -5.08 9.66 18.25
C SER A 236 -6.40 9.76 19.00
N LYS A 237 -7.42 9.04 18.54
CA LYS A 237 -8.72 8.97 19.24
C LYS A 237 -8.54 8.46 20.68
N HIS A 238 -7.67 7.48 20.89
CA HIS A 238 -7.38 6.93 22.22
C HIS A 238 -6.77 7.97 23.16
N GLU A 239 -5.75 8.71 22.70
CA GLU A 239 -5.10 9.77 23.48
C GLU A 239 -6.09 10.90 23.83
N LEU A 240 -6.94 11.29 22.88
CA LEU A 240 -8.00 12.28 23.13
C LEU A 240 -9.00 11.83 24.21
N GLN A 241 -9.37 10.55 24.22
CA GLN A 241 -10.25 10.00 25.26
C GLN A 241 -9.61 10.06 26.65
N ILE A 242 -8.31 9.77 26.75
CA ILE A 242 -7.55 9.89 28.02
C ILE A 242 -7.55 11.35 28.48
N LEU A 243 -7.17 12.28 27.61
CA LEU A 243 -7.11 13.71 27.93
C LEU A 243 -8.47 14.28 28.37
N GLN A 244 -9.56 13.84 27.74
CA GLN A 244 -10.93 14.24 28.14
C GLN A 244 -11.28 13.76 29.56
N LYS A 245 -10.96 12.51 29.90
CA LYS A 245 -11.24 11.92 31.20
C LYS A 245 -10.47 12.61 32.35
N MET A 246 -9.30 13.20 32.07
CA MET A 246 -8.44 13.79 33.08
C MET A 246 -8.85 15.18 33.55
N ASN A 247 -9.94 15.74 33.02
CA ASN A 247 -10.50 17.05 33.41
C ASN A 247 -9.50 18.21 33.42
N CYS A 248 -8.51 18.18 32.50
CA CYS A 248 -7.53 19.24 32.31
C CYS A 248 -7.83 20.12 31.07
N ILE A 249 -8.80 19.71 30.27
CA ILE A 249 -9.20 20.35 29.02
C ILE A 249 -10.64 20.86 29.18
N ASP A 250 -10.88 22.09 28.72
CA ASP A 250 -12.19 22.71 28.68
C ASP A 250 -12.94 22.32 27.40
N SER A 251 -12.26 22.44 26.26
CA SER A 251 -12.80 22.06 24.96
C SER A 251 -11.72 21.55 24.02
N ILE A 252 -12.12 20.65 23.11
CA ILE A 252 -11.30 20.12 22.02
C ILE A 252 -11.97 20.48 20.71
N LYS A 253 -11.23 21.05 19.79
CA LYS A 253 -11.68 21.34 18.43
C LYS A 253 -10.72 20.71 17.43
N LYS A 254 -11.26 19.87 16.55
CA LYS A 254 -10.48 19.31 15.43
C LYS A 254 -10.01 20.46 14.53
N ASN A 255 -8.74 20.47 14.18
CA ASN A 255 -8.18 21.43 13.24
C ASN A 255 -8.50 21.00 11.82
N ILE A 256 -9.37 21.74 11.17
CA ILE A 256 -9.85 21.48 9.81
C ILE A 256 -9.16 22.45 8.86
N ASP A 257 -8.62 21.93 7.76
CA ASP A 257 -8.06 22.77 6.70
C ASP A 257 -9.19 23.43 5.93
N HIS A 258 -9.26 24.75 6.04
CA HIS A 258 -10.23 25.59 5.32
C HIS A 258 -9.64 26.17 4.03
N LEU A 259 -8.31 26.16 3.89
CA LEU A 259 -7.62 26.65 2.72
C LEU A 259 -7.54 25.56 1.67
N ASN A 260 -7.88 25.92 0.45
CA ASN A 260 -7.56 25.12 -0.71
C ASN A 260 -6.02 24.98 -0.77
N VAL A 261 -5.51 23.81 -0.42
CA VAL A 261 -4.09 23.51 -0.54
C VAL A 261 -3.81 23.27 -2.01
N ALA A 262 -3.73 24.36 -2.77
CA ALA A 262 -3.53 24.40 -4.22
C ALA A 262 -2.21 23.73 -4.70
N GLN A 263 -1.48 23.10 -3.81
CA GLN A 263 -0.23 22.38 -4.09
C GLN A 263 -0.43 20.90 -4.41
N GLU A 264 -1.56 20.33 -4.02
CA GLU A 264 -1.82 18.91 -4.21
C GLU A 264 -2.42 18.63 -5.60
N GLU A 265 -1.84 17.70 -6.31
CA GLU A 265 -2.08 17.48 -7.74
C GLU A 265 -3.54 17.14 -8.08
N LEU A 266 -4.21 16.33 -7.25
CA LEU A 266 -5.62 15.98 -7.42
C LEU A 266 -6.54 17.18 -7.16
N LEU A 267 -6.24 17.98 -6.14
CA LEU A 267 -7.06 19.13 -5.76
C LEU A 267 -6.97 20.29 -6.77
N LYS A 268 -5.85 20.38 -7.51
CA LYS A 268 -5.69 21.39 -8.58
C LYS A 268 -6.56 21.12 -9.79
N THR A 269 -6.87 19.87 -10.05
CA THR A 269 -7.50 19.46 -11.31
C THR A 269 -9.02 19.29 -11.20
N THR A 270 -9.58 19.40 -9.98
CA THR A 270 -11.01 19.18 -9.71
C THR A 270 -11.69 20.44 -9.17
N ASP A 271 -12.56 20.33 -8.18
CA ASP A 271 -13.25 21.46 -7.59
C ASP A 271 -12.28 22.31 -6.73
N SER A 272 -12.18 23.60 -7.04
CA SER A 272 -11.33 24.55 -6.30
C SER A 272 -11.72 24.72 -4.82
N ARG A 273 -12.89 24.22 -4.39
CA ARG A 273 -13.37 24.24 -3.01
C ARG A 273 -12.87 23.06 -2.19
N TRP A 274 -12.30 22.03 -2.80
CA TRP A 274 -11.84 20.87 -2.07
C TRP A 274 -10.59 21.17 -1.26
N THR A 275 -10.57 20.59 -0.06
CA THR A 275 -9.43 20.59 0.87
C THR A 275 -9.09 19.15 1.25
N LEU A 276 -8.01 18.94 2.00
CA LEU A 276 -7.69 17.60 2.52
C LEU A 276 -8.74 17.07 3.52
N ASP A 277 -9.53 17.96 4.12
CA ASP A 277 -10.54 17.62 5.11
C ASP A 277 -12.00 17.73 4.61
N ASP A 278 -12.21 18.36 3.45
CA ASP A 278 -13.53 18.46 2.82
C ASP A 278 -13.38 18.24 1.30
N MET A 279 -13.79 17.08 0.80
CA MET A 279 -13.71 16.73 -0.61
C MET A 279 -14.71 15.67 -1.05
N GLY A 280 -14.99 15.62 -2.33
CA GLY A 280 -15.89 14.66 -2.94
C GLY A 280 -17.34 15.17 -3.06
N PRO A 281 -18.31 14.34 -3.51
CA PRO A 281 -18.15 12.88 -3.71
C PRO A 281 -17.22 12.50 -4.88
N ILE A 282 -16.47 11.41 -4.72
CA ILE A 282 -15.53 10.87 -5.70
C ILE A 282 -15.82 9.40 -5.88
N ILE A 283 -16.05 8.94 -7.11
CA ILE A 283 -16.24 7.51 -7.40
C ILE A 283 -14.89 6.86 -7.65
N ILE A 284 -14.60 5.78 -6.93
CA ILE A 284 -13.37 5.00 -7.11
C ILE A 284 -13.53 4.07 -8.31
N PRO A 285 -12.67 4.13 -9.32
CA PRO A 285 -12.82 3.30 -10.50
C PRO A 285 -12.74 1.81 -10.17
N LYS A 286 -13.60 1.05 -10.84
CA LYS A 286 -13.66 -0.42 -10.78
C LYS A 286 -13.43 -0.98 -12.16
N LYS A 287 -12.73 -2.09 -12.28
CA LYS A 287 -12.56 -2.81 -13.54
C LYS A 287 -13.91 -3.09 -14.20
N GLY A 288 -14.02 -2.71 -15.46
CA GLY A 288 -15.25 -2.83 -16.26
C GLY A 288 -16.28 -1.72 -16.02
N MET A 289 -16.06 -0.80 -15.07
CA MET A 289 -16.92 0.37 -14.89
C MET A 289 -16.74 1.32 -16.07
N GLU A 290 -17.83 1.85 -16.56
CA GLU A 290 -17.88 2.82 -17.65
C GLU A 290 -18.29 4.20 -17.09
N ILE A 291 -17.66 5.23 -17.60
CA ILE A 291 -17.95 6.63 -17.26
C ILE A 291 -18.10 7.47 -18.53
N ASP A 292 -18.96 8.49 -18.48
CA ASP A 292 -19.03 9.50 -19.53
C ASP A 292 -17.77 10.38 -19.52
N LEU A 293 -17.22 10.64 -20.70
CA LEU A 293 -16.15 11.59 -20.89
C LEU A 293 -16.73 13.01 -20.96
N ASN A 294 -16.78 13.66 -19.81
CA ASN A 294 -17.09 15.06 -19.63
C ASN A 294 -15.89 15.79 -18.99
N PRO A 295 -15.88 17.13 -18.92
CA PRO A 295 -14.75 17.87 -18.36
C PRO A 295 -14.37 17.43 -16.94
N ASP A 296 -15.34 17.20 -16.06
CA ASP A 296 -15.11 16.84 -14.67
C ASP A 296 -14.48 15.45 -14.53
N ASN A 297 -15.06 14.44 -15.20
CA ASN A 297 -14.51 13.09 -15.20
C ASN A 297 -13.14 13.03 -15.90
N PHE A 298 -12.96 13.77 -16.98
CA PHE A 298 -11.67 13.82 -17.64
C PHE A 298 -10.58 14.40 -16.72
N LEU A 299 -10.85 15.50 -16.05
CA LEU A 299 -9.90 16.08 -15.09
C LEU A 299 -9.61 15.16 -13.91
N LEU A 300 -10.65 14.58 -13.31
CA LEU A 300 -10.53 13.71 -12.15
C LEU A 300 -9.71 12.43 -12.44
N TYR A 301 -9.90 11.82 -13.61
CA TYR A 301 -9.29 10.55 -13.96
C TYR A 301 -8.13 10.65 -14.96
N LYS A 302 -7.77 11.85 -15.45
CA LYS A 302 -6.69 12.06 -16.43
C LYS A 302 -5.38 11.39 -16.08
N LYS A 303 -4.99 11.45 -14.80
CA LYS A 303 -3.77 10.81 -14.31
C LYS A 303 -3.84 9.28 -14.41
N ILE A 304 -5.01 8.69 -14.15
CA ILE A 304 -5.24 7.25 -14.27
C ILE A 304 -5.06 6.80 -15.70
N PHE A 305 -5.71 7.47 -16.64
CA PHE A 305 -5.68 7.11 -18.04
C PHE A 305 -4.25 7.05 -18.56
N ASN A 306 -3.48 8.10 -18.32
CA ASN A 306 -2.14 8.25 -18.85
C ASN A 306 -1.10 7.32 -18.21
N LEU A 307 -1.23 7.06 -16.89
CA LEU A 307 -0.19 6.34 -16.15
C LEU A 307 -0.45 4.85 -15.99
N PHE A 308 -1.72 4.42 -15.91
CA PHE A 308 -2.05 3.07 -15.47
C PHE A 308 -2.90 2.29 -16.45
N GLU A 309 -3.70 2.97 -17.26
CA GLU A 309 -4.64 2.30 -18.18
C GLU A 309 -4.04 2.01 -19.56
N ASN A 310 -2.80 2.49 -19.82
CA ASN A 310 -2.16 2.41 -21.15
C ASN A 310 -3.07 2.94 -22.25
N SER A 311 -3.81 4.03 -22.00
CA SER A 311 -4.68 4.68 -22.96
C SER A 311 -4.34 6.16 -23.03
N ILE A 312 -4.18 6.67 -24.24
CA ILE A 312 -3.92 8.09 -24.46
C ILE A 312 -5.27 8.77 -24.73
N ILE A 313 -5.73 9.55 -23.74
CA ILE A 313 -6.97 10.31 -23.89
C ILE A 313 -6.64 11.78 -24.14
N ILE A 314 -7.12 12.31 -25.25
CA ILE A 314 -6.92 13.69 -25.68
C ILE A 314 -8.28 14.37 -25.86
N GLN A 315 -8.39 15.60 -25.34
CA GLN A 315 -9.54 16.47 -25.59
C GLN A 315 -9.16 17.51 -26.65
N ARG A 316 -9.99 17.64 -27.69
CA ARG A 316 -9.88 18.71 -28.72
C ARG A 316 -11.27 19.28 -28.98
N ASN A 317 -11.43 20.58 -28.77
CA ASN A 317 -12.70 21.30 -29.01
C ASN A 317 -13.93 20.64 -28.32
N GLY A 318 -13.78 20.16 -27.09
CA GLY A 318 -14.86 19.50 -26.34
C GLY A 318 -15.11 18.05 -26.74
N ILE A 319 -14.39 17.50 -27.73
CA ILE A 319 -14.48 16.11 -28.17
C ILE A 319 -13.32 15.33 -27.58
N TYR A 320 -13.59 14.11 -27.10
CA TYR A 320 -12.61 13.21 -26.53
C TYR A 320 -12.19 12.14 -27.54
N PHE A 321 -10.89 11.84 -27.55
CA PHE A 321 -10.30 10.80 -28.39
C PHE A 321 -9.53 9.84 -27.49
N ILE A 322 -9.80 8.56 -27.60
CA ILE A 322 -9.09 7.48 -26.92
C ILE A 322 -8.25 6.75 -27.96
N ASP A 323 -6.92 6.75 -27.81
CA ASP A 323 -5.98 6.10 -28.73
C ASP A 323 -6.19 6.51 -30.21
N GLY A 324 -6.72 7.71 -30.43
CA GLY A 324 -6.97 8.29 -31.75
C GLY A 324 -8.41 8.17 -32.24
N GLU A 325 -9.26 7.37 -31.62
CA GLU A 325 -10.68 7.18 -31.98
C GLU A 325 -11.58 8.10 -31.13
N LYS A 326 -12.63 8.66 -31.74
CA LYS A 326 -13.61 9.52 -31.07
C LYS A 326 -14.51 8.66 -30.17
N GLU A 327 -14.51 8.99 -28.88
CA GLU A 327 -15.30 8.26 -27.88
C GLU A 327 -16.03 9.25 -26.96
N THR A 328 -17.16 8.81 -26.41
CA THR A 328 -17.96 9.54 -25.43
C THR A 328 -17.91 8.95 -24.05
N THR A 329 -17.45 7.69 -23.93
CA THR A 329 -17.33 6.96 -22.67
C THR A 329 -15.94 6.35 -22.52
N TYR A 330 -15.58 5.99 -21.30
CA TYR A 330 -14.36 5.24 -21.00
C TYR A 330 -14.65 4.08 -20.07
N LYS A 331 -14.11 2.89 -20.40
CA LYS A 331 -14.24 1.67 -19.60
C LYS A 331 -12.93 1.33 -18.92
N PHE A 332 -12.91 1.37 -17.58
CA PHE A 332 -11.69 1.09 -16.77
C PHE A 332 -11.22 -0.36 -16.90
N LYS A 333 -9.91 -0.55 -17.08
CA LYS A 333 -9.25 -1.86 -17.24
C LYS A 333 -8.82 -2.46 -15.92
N LEU A 334 -8.62 -1.63 -14.86
CA LEU A 334 -8.11 -2.00 -13.55
C LEU A 334 -9.08 -1.62 -12.42
N ASN A 335 -8.89 -2.26 -11.26
CA ASN A 335 -9.48 -1.82 -10.01
C ASN A 335 -8.59 -0.77 -9.34
N TYR A 336 -9.22 0.18 -8.63
CA TYR A 336 -8.53 1.24 -7.91
C TYR A 336 -8.97 1.28 -6.45
N TYR A 337 -8.10 1.85 -5.61
CA TYR A 337 -8.31 2.01 -4.17
C TYR A 337 -8.07 3.45 -3.75
N PHE A 338 -8.73 3.86 -2.66
CA PHE A 338 -8.47 5.14 -2.02
C PHE A 338 -7.77 4.89 -0.69
N MET A 339 -6.54 5.40 -0.58
CA MET A 339 -5.62 5.10 0.50
C MET A 339 -5.40 6.31 1.39
N MET A 340 -5.42 6.12 2.72
CA MET A 340 -5.13 7.20 3.66
C MET A 340 -4.10 6.77 4.70
N GLY A 341 -3.26 7.72 5.12
CA GLY A 341 -2.37 7.54 6.26
C GLY A 341 -3.12 7.61 7.59
N ASP A 342 -2.66 6.87 8.60
CA ASP A 342 -3.24 6.95 9.94
C ASP A 342 -2.86 8.26 10.63
N ASN A 343 -1.70 8.86 10.32
CA ASN A 343 -1.33 10.22 10.70
C ASN A 343 -1.91 11.23 9.68
N ARG A 344 -3.17 11.65 9.86
CA ARG A 344 -3.98 12.41 8.89
C ARG A 344 -3.35 13.71 8.38
N LYS A 345 -2.57 14.40 9.20
CA LYS A 345 -1.89 15.65 8.85
C LYS A 345 -0.42 15.45 8.45
N GLY A 346 0.20 14.37 8.90
CA GLY A 346 1.60 14.02 8.57
C GLY A 346 1.72 13.04 7.40
N THR A 347 0.83 13.08 6.42
CA THR A 347 0.82 12.11 5.32
C THR A 347 0.46 12.74 3.98
N SER A 348 1.17 12.34 2.92
CA SER A 348 0.69 12.45 1.55
C SER A 348 0.00 11.13 1.18
N ASP A 349 -1.28 11.19 0.80
CA ASP A 349 -2.11 10.04 0.52
C ASP A 349 -3.07 10.29 -0.66
N SER A 350 -4.12 9.46 -0.83
CA SER A 350 -5.02 9.58 -1.97
C SER A 350 -5.75 10.93 -2.06
N ARG A 351 -5.83 11.66 -0.96
CA ARG A 351 -6.37 13.03 -0.98
C ARG A 351 -5.52 13.97 -1.84
N SER A 352 -4.21 13.67 -1.92
CA SER A 352 -3.24 14.46 -2.68
C SER A 352 -2.99 13.90 -4.08
N TRP A 353 -2.66 12.60 -4.17
CA TRP A 353 -2.18 11.98 -5.41
C TRP A 353 -3.24 11.14 -6.15
N GLY A 354 -4.44 10.96 -5.58
CA GLY A 354 -5.56 10.27 -6.22
C GLY A 354 -5.63 8.78 -5.95
N PHE A 355 -5.94 8.01 -6.97
CA PHE A 355 -6.29 6.61 -6.86
C PHE A 355 -5.09 5.67 -7.02
N LEU A 356 -5.06 4.59 -6.24
CA LEU A 356 -4.05 3.53 -6.33
C LEU A 356 -4.56 2.39 -7.21
N PRO A 357 -3.91 2.08 -8.35
CA PRO A 357 -4.29 0.92 -9.16
C PRO A 357 -3.89 -0.39 -8.47
N GLU A 358 -4.69 -1.43 -8.69
CA GLU A 358 -4.40 -2.78 -8.16
C GLU A 358 -3.03 -3.33 -8.61
N SER A 359 -2.56 -2.91 -9.79
CA SER A 359 -1.25 -3.31 -10.34
C SER A 359 -0.06 -2.84 -9.49
N ASN A 360 -0.26 -1.80 -8.67
CA ASN A 360 0.78 -1.26 -7.80
C ASN A 360 0.78 -1.87 -6.38
N VAL A 361 -0.27 -2.60 -6.01
CA VAL A 361 -0.38 -3.27 -4.71
C VAL A 361 0.61 -4.43 -4.63
N ILE A 362 1.43 -4.47 -3.58
CA ILE A 362 2.42 -5.52 -3.33
C ILE A 362 1.84 -6.63 -2.45
N GLY A 363 1.27 -6.28 -1.30
CA GLY A 363 0.67 -7.25 -0.41
C GLY A 363 0.17 -6.61 0.89
N LYS A 364 -0.54 -7.39 1.69
CA LYS A 364 -1.10 -6.97 2.98
C LYS A 364 -0.03 -6.99 4.07
N VAL A 365 0.04 -5.96 4.89
CA VAL A 365 0.86 -5.97 6.10
C VAL A 365 0.28 -7.00 7.06
N GLN A 366 1.11 -7.95 7.49
CA GLN A 366 0.71 -9.05 8.36
C GLN A 366 1.01 -8.76 9.83
N CYS A 367 2.23 -8.33 10.12
CA CYS A 367 2.71 -8.00 11.47
C CYS A 367 3.97 -7.13 11.40
N VAL A 368 4.33 -6.57 12.55
CA VAL A 368 5.64 -5.95 12.78
C VAL A 368 6.59 -7.05 13.26
N LEU A 369 7.72 -7.21 12.59
CA LEU A 369 8.76 -8.16 12.95
C LEU A 369 9.72 -7.55 13.99
N PHE A 370 10.15 -6.31 13.77
CA PHE A 370 10.95 -5.53 14.70
C PHE A 370 10.37 -4.12 14.81
N SER A 371 10.17 -3.66 16.04
CA SER A 371 9.71 -2.30 16.29
C SER A 371 10.82 -1.40 16.81
N ASN A 372 10.84 -0.16 16.34
CA ASN A 372 11.78 0.88 16.77
C ASN A 372 11.14 1.86 17.77
N LYS A 373 9.94 1.54 18.30
CA LYS A 373 9.16 2.43 19.18
C LYS A 373 9.90 2.92 20.43
N ASN A 374 10.91 2.16 20.89
CA ASN A 374 11.61 2.40 22.17
C ASN A 374 13.05 2.92 21.96
N LYS A 375 13.39 3.43 20.79
CA LYS A 375 14.72 4.01 20.54
C LYS A 375 14.60 5.55 20.31
#